data_dd9ac0f0c770751f055ca4292d1f95c9
#
_entry.id   dd9ac0f0c770751f055ca4292d1f95c9
#
_cell.length_a   1.000
_cell.length_b   1.000
_cell.length_c   1.000
_cell.angle_alpha   90.00
_cell.angle_beta   90.00
_cell.angle_gamma   90.00
#
_symmetry.space_group_name_H-M   'P 1'
#
loop_
_entity.id
_entity.type
_entity.pdbx_description
1 polymer ?
#
loop_
_entity_poly.entity_id
_entity_poly.type
_entity_poly.pdbx_seq_one_letter_code
_entity_poly.pdbx_strand_id
1 'polypeptide(L)'
;MRLFVESQLLWNIDLNYEDLVKEFIEHYYKDASSYLYNYYQIIRDRYTYNVNVLDKTYGIYADISSTDLWDKATSDALYNCLINALNSIEKYRSSDPELFTKLVYRIKREMLSVYYIIIVNHSGYYSSSALESMINEFYELADYFQITKVVEGGSGFPF
;
A
#
# COMPACT_ATOMS: atom_id res chain seq x y z
N MET A 1 5.79 0.82 -10.03
CA MET A 1 6.46 2.11 -9.77
C MET A 1 7.97 2.02 -9.90
N ARG A 2 8.67 1.25 -9.06
CA ARG A 2 10.15 1.19 -9.03
C ARG A 2 10.79 1.00 -10.41
N LEU A 3 10.41 -0.05 -11.15
CA LEU A 3 10.97 -0.32 -12.48
C LEU A 3 10.78 0.83 -13.48
N PHE A 4 9.64 1.54 -13.42
CA PHE A 4 9.40 2.71 -14.27
C PHE A 4 10.40 3.82 -13.95
N VAL A 5 10.52 4.19 -12.67
CA VAL A 5 11.41 5.27 -12.24
C VAL A 5 12.88 4.93 -12.56
N GLU A 6 13.31 3.70 -12.22
CA GLU A 6 14.67 3.25 -12.52
C GLU A 6 14.96 3.28 -14.03
N SER A 7 14.05 2.83 -14.88
CA SER A 7 14.24 2.85 -16.33
C SER A 7 14.37 4.26 -16.87
N GLN A 8 13.58 5.22 -16.39
CA GLN A 8 13.68 6.63 -16.82
C GLN A 8 15.02 7.25 -16.41
N LEU A 9 15.45 7.00 -15.16
CA LEU A 9 16.74 7.51 -14.66
C LEU A 9 17.95 6.87 -15.33
N LEU A 10 17.85 5.64 -15.83
CA LEU A 10 18.90 5.01 -16.64
C LEU A 10 19.07 5.69 -18.01
N TRP A 11 18.00 6.23 -18.58
CA TRP A 11 18.06 6.98 -19.85
C TRP A 11 18.50 8.43 -19.65
N ASN A 12 18.06 9.06 -18.57
CA ASN A 12 18.41 10.44 -18.26
C ASN A 12 18.50 10.64 -16.74
N ILE A 13 19.73 10.72 -16.24
CA ILE A 13 20.03 10.88 -14.82
C ILE A 13 19.64 12.25 -14.24
N ASP A 14 19.42 13.25 -15.10
CA ASP A 14 19.04 14.60 -14.68
C ASP A 14 17.53 14.75 -14.39
N LEU A 15 16.74 13.68 -14.59
CA LEU A 15 15.32 13.69 -14.27
C LEU A 15 15.10 13.73 -12.75
N ASN A 16 14.06 14.46 -12.35
CA ASN A 16 13.67 14.52 -10.94
C ASN A 16 12.93 13.24 -10.52
N TYR A 17 13.43 12.56 -9.50
CA TYR A 17 12.83 11.34 -8.96
C TYR A 17 11.38 11.53 -8.54
N GLU A 18 11.07 12.60 -7.79
CA GLU A 18 9.71 12.87 -7.28
C GLU A 18 8.71 13.15 -8.40
N ASP A 19 9.16 13.81 -9.46
CA ASP A 19 8.30 14.09 -10.63
C ASP A 19 7.98 12.79 -11.37
N LEU A 20 8.94 11.87 -11.50
CA LEU A 20 8.73 10.55 -12.08
C LEU A 20 7.76 9.69 -11.24
N VAL A 21 7.86 9.77 -9.91
CA VAL A 21 6.93 9.08 -9.02
C VAL A 21 5.52 9.62 -9.19
N LYS A 22 5.34 10.95 -9.23
CA LYS A 22 4.03 11.57 -9.46
C LYS A 22 3.46 11.19 -10.81
N GLU A 23 4.25 11.29 -11.86
CA GLU A 23 3.86 10.91 -13.22
C GLU A 23 3.35 9.47 -13.26
N PHE A 24 4.11 8.54 -12.67
CA PHE A 24 3.68 7.15 -12.58
C PHE A 24 2.34 7.00 -11.87
N ILE A 25 2.20 7.61 -10.69
CA ILE A 25 0.98 7.51 -9.87
C ILE A 25 -0.22 8.10 -10.61
N GLU A 26 -0.08 9.26 -11.25
CA GLU A 26 -1.14 9.92 -12.03
C GLU A 26 -1.60 9.05 -13.20
N HIS A 27 -0.66 8.50 -13.96
CA HIS A 27 -1.01 7.64 -15.10
C HIS A 27 -1.60 6.30 -14.67
N TYR A 28 -1.11 5.73 -13.58
CA TYR A 28 -1.49 4.38 -13.16
C TYR A 28 -2.80 4.36 -12.38
N TYR A 29 -3.06 5.37 -11.51
CA TYR A 29 -4.21 5.39 -10.62
C TYR A 29 -5.31 6.40 -11.00
N LYS A 30 -5.06 7.25 -12.01
CA LYS A 30 -6.03 8.23 -12.53
C LYS A 30 -6.56 9.13 -11.40
N ASP A 31 -7.89 9.21 -11.23
CA ASP A 31 -8.52 10.08 -10.22
C ASP A 31 -8.20 9.68 -8.77
N ALA A 32 -7.72 8.47 -8.54
CA ALA A 32 -7.23 8.07 -7.23
C ALA A 32 -5.80 8.55 -6.94
N SER A 33 -5.11 9.17 -7.91
CA SER A 33 -3.70 9.50 -7.85
C SER A 33 -3.30 10.36 -6.64
N SER A 34 -4.08 11.36 -6.28
CA SER A 34 -3.78 12.22 -5.13
C SER A 34 -3.77 11.45 -3.81
N TYR A 35 -4.68 10.49 -3.64
CA TYR A 35 -4.73 9.63 -2.46
C TYR A 35 -3.59 8.62 -2.42
N LEU A 36 -3.22 8.05 -3.58
CA LEU A 36 -2.09 7.13 -3.68
C LEU A 36 -0.75 7.86 -3.53
N TYR A 37 -0.64 9.09 -3.98
CA TYR A 37 0.54 9.90 -3.72
C TYR A 37 0.70 10.22 -2.23
N ASN A 38 -0.39 10.58 -1.55
CA ASN A 38 -0.38 10.78 -0.10
C ASN A 38 -0.04 9.47 0.66
N TYR A 39 -0.61 8.33 0.24
CA TYR A 39 -0.24 7.01 0.75
C TYR A 39 1.27 6.74 0.64
N TYR A 40 1.85 6.99 -0.53
CA TYR A 40 3.30 6.87 -0.76
C TYR A 40 4.11 7.81 0.14
N GLN A 41 3.67 9.07 0.29
CA GLN A 41 4.33 10.06 1.14
C GLN A 41 4.36 9.62 2.62
N ILE A 42 3.24 9.13 3.15
CA ILE A 42 3.16 8.64 4.54
C ILE A 42 4.17 7.51 4.77
N ILE A 43 4.24 6.55 3.86
CA ILE A 43 5.23 5.44 3.95
C ILE A 43 6.66 5.98 3.95
N ARG A 44 7.00 6.82 3.01
CA ARG A 44 8.33 7.41 2.86
C ARG A 44 8.73 8.22 4.09
N ASP A 45 7.84 9.10 4.54
CA ASP A 45 8.10 10.01 5.64
C ASP A 45 8.25 9.24 6.96
N ARG A 46 7.42 8.20 7.15
CA ARG A 46 7.52 7.32 8.32
C ARG A 46 8.85 6.56 8.34
N TYR A 47 9.25 5.98 7.21
CA TYR A 47 10.53 5.31 7.07
C TYR A 47 11.70 6.27 7.33
N THR A 48 11.67 7.44 6.70
CA THR A 48 12.70 8.48 6.82
C THR A 48 12.82 8.97 8.27
N TYR A 49 11.70 9.19 8.96
CA TYR A 49 11.69 9.56 10.37
C TYR A 49 12.33 8.48 11.24
N ASN A 50 11.96 7.24 11.05
CA ASN A 50 12.51 6.14 11.84
C ASN A 50 14.03 5.98 11.64
N VAL A 51 14.51 6.11 10.41
CA VAL A 51 15.94 5.98 10.10
C VAL A 51 16.73 7.20 10.58
N ASN A 52 16.28 8.41 10.24
CA ASN A 52 17.10 9.63 10.43
C ASN A 52 16.90 10.28 11.80
N VAL A 53 15.77 10.05 12.46
CA VAL A 53 15.45 10.69 13.77
C VAL A 53 15.54 9.69 14.92
N LEU A 54 15.05 8.45 14.71
CA LEU A 54 15.06 7.43 15.75
C LEU A 54 16.26 6.48 15.65
N ASP A 55 17.17 6.70 14.71
CA ASP A 55 18.38 5.89 14.47
C ASP A 55 18.06 4.38 14.32
N LYS A 56 16.92 4.05 13.72
CA LYS A 56 16.52 2.67 13.46
C LYS A 56 17.17 2.17 12.16
N THR A 57 17.63 0.93 12.18
CA THR A 57 18.15 0.27 10.99
C THR A 57 17.23 -0.87 10.57
N TYR A 58 16.89 -0.92 9.28
CA TYR A 58 16.06 -1.96 8.71
C TYR A 58 16.87 -2.74 7.67
N GLY A 59 17.23 -3.98 8.00
CA GLY A 59 17.85 -4.91 7.06
C GLY A 59 16.81 -5.52 6.10
N ILE A 60 17.27 -6.23 5.09
CA ILE A 60 16.41 -6.93 4.12
C ILE A 60 15.53 -8.02 4.76
N TYR A 61 15.86 -8.45 5.96
CA TYR A 61 15.09 -9.43 6.76
C TYR A 61 14.35 -8.78 7.93
N ALA A 62 14.26 -7.43 7.96
CA ALA A 62 13.52 -6.75 9.01
C ALA A 62 12.04 -7.16 8.98
N ASP A 63 11.43 -7.24 10.17
CA ASP A 63 10.00 -7.45 10.27
C ASP A 63 9.27 -6.20 9.77
N ILE A 64 8.71 -6.32 8.57
CA ILE A 64 7.95 -5.26 7.91
C ILE A 64 6.62 -4.96 8.59
N SER A 65 6.18 -5.81 9.53
CA SER A 65 4.96 -5.60 10.32
C SER A 65 5.23 -4.97 11.70
N SER A 66 6.48 -4.57 11.99
CA SER A 66 6.84 -3.97 13.28
C SER A 66 5.97 -2.76 13.64
N THR A 67 5.46 -2.74 14.90
CA THR A 67 4.72 -1.59 15.44
C THR A 67 5.57 -0.33 15.57
N ASP A 68 6.89 -0.47 15.64
CA ASP A 68 7.82 0.66 15.59
C ASP A 68 7.74 1.39 14.26
N LEU A 69 7.56 0.64 13.17
CA LEU A 69 7.42 1.21 11.83
C LEU A 69 5.98 1.66 11.56
N TRP A 70 5.01 0.85 11.95
CA TRP A 70 3.58 1.04 11.66
C TRP A 70 2.76 1.15 12.95
N ASP A 71 2.79 2.32 13.61
CA ASP A 71 1.87 2.60 14.70
C ASP A 71 0.42 2.70 14.22
N LYS A 72 -0.52 2.65 15.17
CA LYS A 72 -1.97 2.67 14.86
C LYS A 72 -2.38 3.88 14.03
N ALA A 73 -1.88 5.07 14.36
CA ALA A 73 -2.24 6.30 13.66
C ALA A 73 -1.75 6.29 12.20
N THR A 74 -0.52 5.83 11.98
CA THR A 74 0.04 5.66 10.62
C THR A 74 -0.75 4.63 9.83
N SER A 75 -1.08 3.48 10.44
CA SER A 75 -1.86 2.41 9.79
C SER A 75 -3.26 2.88 9.40
N ASP A 76 -3.93 3.65 10.27
CA ASP A 76 -5.23 4.25 9.97
C ASP A 76 -5.15 5.29 8.84
N ALA A 77 -4.10 6.10 8.83
CA ALA A 77 -3.90 7.08 7.76
C ALA A 77 -3.70 6.39 6.40
N LEU A 78 -2.90 5.32 6.34
CA LEU A 78 -2.70 4.51 5.13
C LEU A 78 -4.01 3.88 4.67
N TYR A 79 -4.76 3.27 5.59
CA TYR A 79 -6.07 2.67 5.29
C TYR A 79 -7.04 3.69 4.72
N ASN A 80 -7.16 4.85 5.37
CA ASN A 80 -8.04 5.93 4.91
C ASN A 80 -7.65 6.48 3.53
N CYS A 81 -6.37 6.57 3.20
CA CYS A 81 -5.94 6.93 1.84
C CYS A 81 -6.50 5.96 0.81
N LEU A 82 -6.43 4.65 1.07
CA LEU A 82 -6.90 3.63 0.12
C LEU A 82 -8.43 3.58 0.03
N ILE A 83 -9.15 3.76 1.13
CA ILE A 83 -10.62 3.89 1.09
C ILE A 83 -11.04 5.13 0.29
N ASN A 84 -10.42 6.28 0.50
CA ASN A 84 -10.71 7.49 -0.26
C ASN A 84 -10.34 7.33 -1.75
N ALA A 85 -9.28 6.62 -2.05
CA ALA A 85 -8.90 6.26 -3.41
C ALA A 85 -10.00 5.43 -4.11
N LEU A 86 -10.52 4.39 -3.43
CA LEU A 86 -11.65 3.60 -3.95
C LEU A 86 -12.89 4.46 -4.20
N ASN A 87 -13.24 5.33 -3.25
CA ASN A 87 -14.38 6.23 -3.39
C ASN A 87 -14.23 7.19 -4.57
N SER A 88 -13.02 7.68 -4.85
CA SER A 88 -12.75 8.64 -5.92
C SER A 88 -12.98 8.08 -7.32
N ILE A 89 -12.91 6.77 -7.48
CA ILE A 89 -13.08 6.09 -8.78
C ILE A 89 -14.50 5.54 -9.02
N GLU A 90 -15.41 5.67 -8.06
CA GLU A 90 -16.80 5.16 -8.17
C GLU A 90 -17.54 5.67 -9.42
N LYS A 91 -17.21 6.88 -9.87
CA LYS A 91 -17.78 7.44 -11.12
C LYS A 91 -17.53 6.58 -12.36
N TYR A 92 -16.44 5.79 -12.37
CA TYR A 92 -16.11 4.90 -13.46
C TYR A 92 -16.96 3.63 -13.47
N ARG A 93 -17.62 3.28 -12.36
CA ARG A 93 -18.45 2.06 -12.27
C ARG A 93 -19.49 1.97 -13.40
N SER A 94 -20.09 3.10 -13.77
CA SER A 94 -21.09 3.18 -14.84
C SER A 94 -20.56 3.73 -16.15
N SER A 95 -19.55 4.63 -16.12
CA SER A 95 -19.03 5.29 -17.32
C SER A 95 -17.96 4.49 -18.05
N ASP A 96 -17.15 3.73 -17.33
CA ASP A 96 -16.09 2.85 -17.86
C ASP A 96 -15.84 1.67 -16.89
N PRO A 97 -16.70 0.61 -16.94
CA PRO A 97 -16.60 -0.53 -16.03
C PRO A 97 -15.28 -1.31 -16.12
N GLU A 98 -14.64 -1.32 -17.29
CA GLU A 98 -13.35 -1.97 -17.48
C GLU A 98 -12.23 -1.22 -16.74
N LEU A 99 -12.17 0.10 -16.91
CA LEU A 99 -11.24 0.95 -16.19
C LEU A 99 -11.51 0.88 -14.68
N PHE A 100 -12.79 0.93 -14.26
CA PHE A 100 -13.17 0.78 -12.85
C PHE A 100 -12.59 -0.49 -12.24
N THR A 101 -12.82 -1.62 -12.88
CA THR A 101 -12.30 -2.92 -12.40
C THR A 101 -10.77 -2.91 -12.28
N LYS A 102 -10.06 -2.40 -13.29
CA LYS A 102 -8.60 -2.29 -13.25
C LYS A 102 -8.12 -1.42 -12.09
N LEU A 103 -8.75 -0.26 -11.87
CA LEU A 103 -8.37 0.65 -10.79
C LEU A 103 -8.67 0.06 -9.41
N VAL A 104 -9.82 -0.58 -9.24
CA VAL A 104 -10.17 -1.29 -7.98
C VAL A 104 -9.08 -2.30 -7.61
N TYR A 105 -8.68 -3.17 -8.52
CA TYR A 105 -7.66 -4.18 -8.23
C TYR A 105 -6.27 -3.57 -8.00
N ARG A 106 -5.92 -2.48 -8.69
CA ARG A 106 -4.66 -1.78 -8.42
C ARG A 106 -4.62 -1.22 -7.00
N ILE A 107 -5.71 -0.58 -6.55
CA ILE A 107 -5.81 -0.03 -5.20
C ILE A 107 -5.88 -1.15 -4.15
N LYS A 108 -6.68 -2.19 -4.38
CA LYS A 108 -6.81 -3.33 -3.48
C LYS A 108 -5.51 -4.12 -3.31
N ARG A 109 -4.62 -4.10 -4.30
CA ARG A 109 -3.28 -4.67 -4.14
C ARG A 109 -2.47 -3.97 -3.06
N GLU A 110 -2.56 -2.63 -2.98
CA GLU A 110 -1.92 -1.86 -1.91
C GLU A 110 -2.56 -2.13 -0.54
N MET A 111 -3.87 -2.42 -0.51
CA MET A 111 -4.60 -2.75 0.73
C MET A 111 -4.09 -4.02 1.41
N LEU A 112 -3.53 -4.97 0.68
CA LEU A 112 -2.98 -6.20 1.28
C LEU A 112 -1.94 -5.90 2.37
N SER A 113 -1.00 -5.00 2.10
CA SER A 113 0.02 -4.63 3.09
C SER A 113 -0.59 -3.95 4.32
N VAL A 114 -1.58 -3.09 4.12
CA VAL A 114 -2.25 -2.37 5.20
C VAL A 114 -3.12 -3.31 6.04
N TYR A 115 -3.87 -4.21 5.40
CA TYR A 115 -4.64 -5.24 6.10
C TYR A 115 -3.73 -6.14 6.94
N TYR A 116 -2.62 -6.60 6.36
CA TYR A 116 -1.66 -7.41 7.10
C TYR A 116 -1.16 -6.69 8.37
N ILE A 117 -0.74 -5.44 8.25
CA ILE A 117 -0.27 -4.64 9.38
C ILE A 117 -1.38 -4.46 10.43
N ILE A 118 -2.61 -4.18 10.03
CA ILE A 118 -3.75 -3.99 10.93
C ILE A 118 -4.09 -5.30 11.65
N ILE A 119 -4.19 -6.41 10.94
CA ILE A 119 -4.56 -7.71 11.48
C ILE A 119 -3.50 -8.16 12.51
N VAL A 120 -2.23 -8.05 12.17
CA VAL A 120 -1.14 -8.52 13.04
C VAL A 120 -0.93 -7.61 14.25
N ASN A 121 -0.93 -6.29 14.06
CA ASN A 121 -0.50 -5.35 15.10
C ASN A 121 -1.65 -4.64 15.83
N HIS A 122 -2.80 -4.50 15.19
CA HIS A 122 -3.84 -3.58 15.64
C HIS A 122 -5.23 -4.23 15.74
N SER A 123 -5.32 -5.56 15.65
CA SER A 123 -6.59 -6.30 15.69
C SER A 123 -7.46 -5.95 16.90
N GLY A 124 -6.85 -5.72 18.07
CA GLY A 124 -7.57 -5.36 19.29
C GLY A 124 -8.32 -4.02 19.27
N TYR A 125 -8.11 -3.18 18.25
CA TYR A 125 -8.83 -1.90 18.06
C TYR A 125 -10.07 -2.01 17.19
N TYR A 126 -10.37 -3.20 16.65
CA TYR A 126 -11.50 -3.43 15.74
C TYR A 126 -12.53 -4.39 16.35
N SER A 127 -13.78 -4.25 15.96
CA SER A 127 -14.79 -5.24 16.33
C SER A 127 -14.50 -6.59 15.67
N SER A 128 -14.94 -7.69 16.29
CA SER A 128 -14.73 -9.04 15.74
C SER A 128 -15.28 -9.16 14.30
N SER A 129 -16.43 -8.57 14.01
CA SER A 129 -17.03 -8.59 12.68
C SER A 129 -16.24 -7.78 11.64
N ALA A 130 -15.69 -6.64 12.03
CA ALA A 130 -14.84 -5.83 11.15
C ALA A 130 -13.52 -6.54 10.86
N LEU A 131 -12.92 -7.15 11.86
CA LEU A 131 -11.69 -7.91 11.72
C LEU A 131 -11.90 -9.15 10.82
N GLU A 132 -12.96 -9.90 11.04
CA GLU A 132 -13.32 -11.05 10.22
C GLU A 132 -13.53 -10.67 8.74
N SER A 133 -14.24 -9.57 8.49
CA SER A 133 -14.42 -9.04 7.13
C SER A 133 -13.09 -8.67 6.47
N MET A 134 -12.19 -8.05 7.22
CA MET A 134 -10.86 -7.65 6.74
C MET A 134 -9.98 -8.88 6.44
N ILE A 135 -10.03 -9.91 7.29
CA ILE A 135 -9.29 -11.18 7.10
C ILE A 135 -9.82 -11.89 5.85
N ASN A 136 -11.13 -11.99 5.68
CA ASN A 136 -11.74 -12.64 4.53
C ASN A 136 -11.34 -11.92 3.23
N GLU A 137 -11.45 -10.59 3.19
CA GLU A 137 -11.03 -9.81 2.02
C GLU A 137 -9.53 -9.93 1.75
N PHE A 138 -8.69 -9.97 2.80
CA PHE A 138 -7.26 -10.21 2.65
C PHE A 138 -6.98 -11.54 1.93
N TYR A 139 -7.62 -12.64 2.36
CA TYR A 139 -7.40 -13.95 1.73
C TYR A 139 -7.93 -14.00 0.29
N GLU A 140 -9.09 -13.40 0.01
CA GLU A 140 -9.63 -13.30 -1.36
C GLU A 140 -8.65 -12.55 -2.29
N LEU A 141 -8.09 -11.43 -1.82
CA LEU A 141 -7.11 -10.66 -2.59
C LEU A 141 -5.77 -11.38 -2.71
N ALA A 142 -5.30 -12.02 -1.65
CA ALA A 142 -4.06 -12.80 -1.69
C ALA A 142 -4.15 -13.95 -2.71
N ASP A 143 -5.28 -14.66 -2.72
CA ASP A 143 -5.55 -15.71 -3.72
C ASP A 143 -5.61 -15.14 -5.13
N TYR A 144 -6.36 -14.06 -5.34
CA TYR A 144 -6.47 -13.39 -6.63
C TYR A 144 -5.11 -12.96 -7.20
N PHE A 145 -4.23 -12.41 -6.36
CA PHE A 145 -2.89 -11.96 -6.73
C PHE A 145 -1.83 -13.07 -6.65
N GLN A 146 -2.21 -14.30 -6.27
CA GLN A 146 -1.31 -15.44 -6.09
C GLN A 146 -0.19 -15.17 -5.06
N ILE A 147 -0.50 -14.40 -4.01
CA ILE A 147 0.41 -14.09 -2.91
C ILE A 147 0.16 -15.10 -1.81
N THR A 148 1.14 -15.95 -1.54
CA THR A 148 1.02 -17.06 -0.57
C THR A 148 1.82 -16.84 0.70
N LYS A 149 2.67 -15.81 0.76
CA LYS A 149 3.60 -15.55 1.85
C LYS A 149 3.87 -14.05 1.98
N VAL A 150 4.25 -13.64 3.18
CA VAL A 150 4.69 -12.25 3.45
C VAL A 150 6.13 -12.02 3.01
N VAL A 151 7.01 -13.00 3.22
CA VAL A 151 8.42 -12.94 2.85
C VAL A 151 8.83 -14.19 2.08
N GLU A 152 9.80 -14.05 1.20
CA GLU A 152 10.39 -15.18 0.46
C GLU A 152 10.99 -16.19 1.45
N GLY A 153 10.71 -17.48 1.25
CA GLY A 153 11.17 -18.54 2.17
C GLY A 153 10.38 -18.69 3.47
N GLY A 154 9.47 -17.78 3.77
CA GLY A 154 8.62 -17.83 4.96
C GLY A 154 7.49 -18.87 4.86
N SER A 155 6.81 -19.11 6.00
CA SER A 155 5.52 -19.82 6.05
C SER A 155 4.41 -18.92 5.47
N GLY A 156 3.20 -19.47 5.34
CA GLY A 156 2.02 -18.69 4.97
C GLY A 156 1.67 -17.57 5.97
N PHE A 157 0.47 -16.99 5.84
CA PHE A 157 0.03 -15.93 6.72
C PHE A 157 -0.24 -16.44 8.15
N PRO A 158 0.05 -15.63 9.21
CA PRO A 158 -0.02 -16.08 10.60
C PRO A 158 -1.43 -16.02 11.23
N PHE A 159 -2.50 -15.78 10.45
CA PHE A 159 -3.87 -15.59 10.94
C PHE A 159 -4.90 -16.32 10.07
#